data_fcbb426aeae9d5b66df73afcffebf949
#
_entry.id   fcbb426aeae9d5b66df73afcffebf949
#
_cell.length_a   1.000
_cell.length_b   1.000
_cell.length_c   1.000
_cell.angle_alpha   90.00
_cell.angle_beta   90.00
_cell.angle_gamma   90.00
#
_symmetry.space_group_name_H-M   'P 1'
#
loop_
_entity.id
_entity.type
_entity.pdbx_description
1 polymer ?
#
loop_
_entity_poly.entity_id
_entity_poly.type
_entity_poly.pdbx_seq_one_letter_code
_entity_poly.pdbx_strand_id
1 'polypeptide(L)'
;AAALLQAVHAASDALAAAFQAHGTAFFDAIMSAIDGRILSKVSYKPEWLASLWHWFESFAAAPSLNTVPHAKLRKLTAAELAAGTNQKFVDRTPASPMSHEIDGYLTALARVQAWRSRRRIALLHALRDDAIARLALLKRQRRVQTYDDLVDGVAHALQGAQADALVARLRTQYAIALVDEFQDTDDRQWSIFSNVFGEGPLAHAAGLEPALFLIGDPKQAIYGFRGGDVRTYLAAAVTAEPAPPLSHNFRSRPGVLAAIDALYAQAGYSDA
;
A
#
# COMPACT_ATOMS: atom_id res chain seq x y z
N ALA A 1 -8.82 24.15 6.67
CA ALA A 1 -9.15 23.52 7.97
C ALA A 1 -10.36 24.20 8.60
N ALA A 2 -10.29 25.51 8.90
CA ALA A 2 -11.36 26.22 9.60
C ALA A 2 -12.73 26.04 8.92
N ALA A 3 -12.83 26.26 7.61
CA ALA A 3 -14.08 26.09 6.87
C ALA A 3 -14.65 24.65 6.94
N LEU A 4 -13.79 23.62 6.94
CA LEU A 4 -14.24 22.25 7.10
C LEU A 4 -14.78 21.95 8.50
N LEU A 5 -14.14 22.52 9.52
CA LEU A 5 -14.61 22.37 10.90
C LEU A 5 -15.92 23.13 11.12
N GLN A 6 -16.05 24.35 10.56
CA GLN A 6 -17.30 25.09 10.59
C GLN A 6 -18.44 24.34 9.87
N ALA A 7 -18.15 23.68 8.74
CA ALA A 7 -19.15 22.88 8.05
C ALA A 7 -19.63 21.69 8.89
N VAL A 8 -18.73 21.05 9.69
CA VAL A 8 -19.15 19.97 10.59
C VAL A 8 -19.97 20.54 11.76
N HIS A 9 -19.61 21.70 12.32
CA HIS A 9 -20.44 22.33 13.36
C HIS A 9 -21.84 22.65 12.85
N ALA A 10 -21.92 23.31 11.71
CA ALA A 10 -23.23 23.66 11.13
C ALA A 10 -24.08 22.40 10.84
N ALA A 11 -23.46 21.33 10.32
CA ALA A 11 -24.17 20.08 10.09
C ALA A 11 -24.56 19.36 11.39
N SER A 12 -23.75 19.48 12.45
CA SER A 12 -24.09 18.94 13.78
C SER A 12 -25.29 19.66 14.38
N ASP A 13 -25.31 20.97 14.33
CA ASP A 13 -26.41 21.81 14.84
C ASP A 13 -27.69 21.54 14.06
N ALA A 14 -27.61 21.44 12.73
CA ALA A 14 -28.76 21.13 11.88
C ALA A 14 -29.33 19.73 12.19
N LEU A 15 -28.44 18.72 12.38
CA LEU A 15 -28.86 17.37 12.74
C LEU A 15 -29.51 17.34 14.13
N ALA A 16 -28.96 18.06 15.11
CA ALA A 16 -29.54 18.16 16.46
C ALA A 16 -30.94 18.82 16.44
N ALA A 17 -31.08 19.90 15.69
CA ALA A 17 -32.37 20.58 15.51
C ALA A 17 -33.39 19.66 14.78
N ALA A 18 -32.96 18.94 13.76
CA ALA A 18 -33.82 17.99 13.03
C ALA A 18 -34.28 16.83 13.94
N PHE A 19 -33.40 16.35 14.81
CA PHE A 19 -33.79 15.32 15.81
C PHE A 19 -34.81 15.84 16.81
N GLN A 20 -34.61 17.04 17.32
CA GLN A 20 -35.56 17.65 18.24
C GLN A 20 -36.97 17.87 17.61
N ALA A 21 -36.98 18.27 16.32
CA ALA A 21 -38.24 18.53 15.62
C ALA A 21 -38.94 17.27 15.10
N HIS A 22 -38.18 16.28 14.64
CA HIS A 22 -38.73 15.16 13.86
C HIS A 22 -38.35 13.78 14.39
N GLY A 23 -37.49 13.69 15.40
CA GLY A 23 -36.91 12.43 15.89
C GLY A 23 -37.94 11.38 16.26
N THR A 24 -38.89 11.73 17.13
CA THR A 24 -39.94 10.80 17.60
C THR A 24 -40.75 10.26 16.42
N ALA A 25 -41.32 11.15 15.60
CA ALA A 25 -42.12 10.74 14.45
C ALA A 25 -41.33 9.87 13.45
N PHE A 26 -40.06 10.17 13.26
CA PHE A 26 -39.21 9.39 12.34
C PHE A 26 -38.88 8.00 12.87
N PHE A 27 -38.54 7.87 14.15
CA PHE A 27 -38.29 6.57 14.77
C PHE A 27 -39.56 5.70 14.84
N ASP A 28 -40.73 6.30 15.14
CA ASP A 28 -42.00 5.61 15.10
C ASP A 28 -42.35 5.09 13.69
N ALA A 29 -42.09 5.92 12.66
CA ALA A 29 -42.28 5.51 11.29
C ALA A 29 -41.36 4.34 10.89
N ILE A 30 -40.09 4.34 11.33
CA ILE A 30 -39.15 3.24 11.10
C ILE A 30 -39.60 1.97 11.82
N MET A 31 -40.00 2.08 13.08
CA MET A 31 -40.51 0.92 13.85
C MET A 31 -41.74 0.33 13.18
N SER A 32 -42.72 1.16 12.80
CA SER A 32 -43.91 0.74 12.06
C SER A 32 -43.57 0.07 10.71
N ALA A 33 -42.54 0.57 10.00
CA ALA A 33 -42.06 -0.01 8.75
C ALA A 33 -41.38 -1.36 8.96
N ILE A 34 -40.69 -1.59 10.08
CA ILE A 34 -40.11 -2.88 10.44
C ILE A 34 -41.23 -3.90 10.74
N ASP A 35 -42.22 -3.50 11.55
CA ASP A 35 -43.35 -4.37 11.93
C ASP A 35 -44.21 -4.72 10.73
N GLY A 36 -44.48 -3.74 9.86
CA GLY A 36 -45.19 -3.92 8.58
C GLY A 36 -44.39 -4.65 7.51
N ARG A 37 -43.16 -5.09 7.76
CA ARG A 37 -42.25 -5.74 6.81
C ARG A 37 -41.95 -4.88 5.57
N ILE A 38 -42.10 -3.57 5.69
CA ILE A 38 -41.69 -2.61 4.65
C ILE A 38 -40.16 -2.55 4.62
N LEU A 39 -39.51 -2.38 5.79
CA LEU A 39 -38.08 -2.50 5.92
C LEU A 39 -37.65 -3.94 6.23
N SER A 40 -36.51 -4.34 5.69
CA SER A 40 -35.91 -5.65 5.91
C SER A 40 -35.54 -5.87 7.38
N LYS A 41 -36.13 -6.84 8.05
CA LYS A 41 -35.82 -7.23 9.45
C LYS A 41 -34.39 -7.73 9.66
N VAL A 42 -33.71 -8.13 8.58
CA VAL A 42 -32.29 -8.50 8.64
C VAL A 42 -31.40 -7.27 8.80
N SER A 43 -31.73 -6.18 8.09
CA SER A 43 -30.96 -4.95 8.06
C SER A 43 -31.36 -3.94 9.14
N TYR A 44 -32.63 -3.96 9.58
CA TYR A 44 -33.20 -3.05 10.58
C TYR A 44 -33.71 -3.83 11.78
N LYS A 45 -33.06 -3.65 12.91
CA LYS A 45 -33.37 -4.37 14.17
C LYS A 45 -33.71 -3.37 15.28
N PRO A 46 -34.79 -3.62 16.08
CA PRO A 46 -35.18 -2.73 17.15
C PRO A 46 -34.07 -2.42 18.17
N GLU A 47 -33.20 -3.41 18.44
CA GLU A 47 -32.16 -3.28 19.46
C GLU A 47 -31.15 -2.15 19.14
N TRP A 48 -30.72 -2.04 17.90
CA TRP A 48 -29.80 -0.96 17.55
C TRP A 48 -30.51 0.38 17.32
N LEU A 49 -31.82 0.38 17.05
CA LEU A 49 -32.61 1.62 17.01
C LEU A 49 -32.70 2.27 18.37
N ALA A 50 -32.91 1.49 19.43
CA ALA A 50 -32.91 2.01 20.81
C ALA A 50 -31.53 2.61 21.18
N SER A 51 -30.45 1.91 20.82
CA SER A 51 -29.09 2.41 21.03
C SER A 51 -28.82 3.70 20.24
N LEU A 52 -29.34 3.80 19.02
CA LEU A 52 -29.20 4.99 18.16
C LEU A 52 -30.02 6.16 18.68
N TRP A 53 -31.20 5.90 19.25
CA TRP A 53 -32.03 6.92 19.94
C TRP A 53 -31.25 7.56 21.08
N HIS A 54 -30.67 6.79 21.99
CA HIS A 54 -29.85 7.30 23.10
C HIS A 54 -28.62 8.07 22.60
N TRP A 55 -28.02 7.64 21.48
CA TRP A 55 -26.96 8.41 20.88
C TRP A 55 -27.45 9.79 20.43
N PHE A 56 -28.64 9.88 19.79
CA PHE A 56 -29.21 11.15 19.36
C PHE A 56 -29.57 12.06 20.54
N GLU A 57 -30.11 11.52 21.63
CA GLU A 57 -30.39 12.29 22.85
C GLU A 57 -29.10 12.94 23.40
N SER A 58 -28.04 12.16 23.51
CA SER A 58 -26.75 12.64 23.98
C SER A 58 -26.10 13.64 22.95
N PHE A 59 -26.22 13.36 21.67
CA PHE A 59 -25.69 14.22 20.61
C PHE A 59 -26.43 15.56 20.57
N ALA A 60 -27.74 15.57 20.65
CA ALA A 60 -28.56 16.78 20.60
C ALA A 60 -28.40 17.65 21.85
N ALA A 61 -28.09 17.05 23.00
CA ALA A 61 -27.82 17.80 24.23
C ALA A 61 -26.50 18.59 24.18
N ALA A 62 -25.50 18.06 23.49
CA ALA A 62 -24.18 18.68 23.37
C ALA A 62 -23.51 18.30 22.01
N PRO A 63 -23.90 18.92 20.90
CA PRO A 63 -23.27 18.66 19.60
C PRO A 63 -21.78 18.98 19.64
N SER A 64 -20.93 18.01 19.30
CA SER A 64 -19.49 18.18 19.39
C SER A 64 -18.78 17.59 18.17
N LEU A 65 -17.72 18.26 17.71
CA LEU A 65 -16.82 17.75 16.66
C LEU A 65 -16.13 16.43 17.03
N ASN A 66 -16.04 16.13 18.32
CA ASN A 66 -15.39 14.93 18.83
C ASN A 66 -16.39 13.79 19.07
N THR A 67 -17.68 14.01 18.84
CA THR A 67 -18.67 12.96 18.98
C THR A 67 -18.46 11.90 17.90
N VAL A 68 -18.21 10.67 18.31
CA VAL A 68 -18.08 9.54 17.40
C VAL A 68 -19.47 9.20 16.86
N PRO A 69 -19.68 9.19 15.53
CA PRO A 69 -20.96 8.82 14.97
C PRO A 69 -21.34 7.39 15.36
N HIS A 70 -22.61 7.18 15.65
CA HIS A 70 -23.10 5.83 15.91
C HIS A 70 -22.91 4.95 14.67
N ALA A 71 -22.44 3.72 14.84
CA ALA A 71 -22.11 2.81 13.73
C ALA A 71 -23.28 2.54 12.76
N LYS A 72 -24.52 2.67 13.24
CA LYS A 72 -25.73 2.48 12.44
C LYS A 72 -26.36 3.78 11.93
N LEU A 73 -25.78 4.94 12.22
CA LEU A 73 -26.31 6.24 11.82
C LEU A 73 -26.58 6.31 10.30
N ARG A 74 -25.66 5.81 9.52
CA ARG A 74 -25.78 5.75 8.05
C ARG A 74 -27.02 5.00 7.58
N LYS A 75 -27.51 4.02 8.33
CA LYS A 75 -28.73 3.26 7.98
C LYS A 75 -30.00 4.11 7.94
N LEU A 76 -29.98 5.32 8.52
CA LEU A 76 -31.10 6.26 8.52
C LEU A 76 -31.02 7.32 7.41
N THR A 77 -30.03 7.27 6.53
CA THR A 77 -30.03 8.12 5.31
C THR A 77 -31.10 7.65 4.33
N ALA A 78 -31.58 8.57 3.50
CA ALA A 78 -32.63 8.26 2.51
C ALA A 78 -32.23 7.13 1.56
N ALA A 79 -30.97 7.12 1.12
CA ALA A 79 -30.43 6.07 0.25
C ALA A 79 -30.42 4.68 0.90
N GLU A 80 -30.00 4.59 2.16
CA GLU A 80 -29.97 3.32 2.89
C GLU A 80 -31.37 2.82 3.28
N LEU A 81 -32.30 3.73 3.60
CA LEU A 81 -33.69 3.39 3.82
C LEU A 81 -34.34 2.83 2.55
N ALA A 82 -34.12 3.49 1.41
CA ALA A 82 -34.59 3.00 0.13
C ALA A 82 -34.02 1.63 -0.21
N ALA A 83 -32.70 1.45 -0.05
CA ALA A 83 -32.02 0.17 -0.29
C ALA A 83 -32.48 -0.96 0.67
N GLY A 84 -32.89 -0.57 1.88
CA GLY A 84 -33.41 -1.52 2.89
C GLY A 84 -34.90 -1.80 2.79
N THR A 85 -35.64 -1.11 1.90
CA THR A 85 -37.08 -1.27 1.68
C THR A 85 -37.34 -2.46 0.73
N ASN A 86 -38.29 -3.31 1.09
CA ASN A 86 -38.72 -4.40 0.23
C ASN A 86 -39.32 -3.87 -1.07
N GLN A 87 -38.94 -4.43 -2.22
CA GLN A 87 -39.34 -3.98 -3.55
C GLN A 87 -40.87 -3.80 -3.73
N LYS A 88 -41.67 -4.57 -3.01
CA LYS A 88 -43.15 -4.46 -3.03
C LYS A 88 -43.70 -3.21 -2.36
N PHE A 89 -42.87 -2.51 -1.59
CA PHE A 89 -43.29 -1.38 -0.73
C PHE A 89 -42.44 -0.12 -0.91
N VAL A 90 -41.82 0.04 -2.09
CA VAL A 90 -40.91 1.19 -2.37
C VAL A 90 -41.59 2.53 -2.11
N ASP A 91 -42.87 2.67 -2.48
CA ASP A 91 -43.66 3.88 -2.26
C ASP A 91 -43.96 4.19 -0.77
N ARG A 92 -43.67 3.25 0.10
CA ARG A 92 -43.90 3.31 1.55
C ARG A 92 -42.59 3.42 2.35
N THR A 93 -41.48 3.71 1.68
CA THR A 93 -40.19 3.93 2.34
C THR A 93 -40.32 5.09 3.35
N PRO A 94 -39.93 4.90 4.63
CA PRO A 94 -39.94 6.00 5.59
C PRO A 94 -39.09 7.18 5.10
N ALA A 95 -39.67 8.37 5.11
CA ALA A 95 -39.02 9.61 4.71
C ALA A 95 -39.10 10.63 5.86
N SER A 96 -38.01 11.36 6.06
CA SER A 96 -37.95 12.43 7.07
C SER A 96 -36.88 13.45 6.67
N PRO A 97 -37.07 14.74 6.98
CA PRO A 97 -36.01 15.75 6.88
C PRO A 97 -34.73 15.31 7.62
N MET A 98 -34.87 14.56 8.69
CA MET A 98 -33.77 14.03 9.48
C MET A 98 -32.80 13.17 8.66
N SER A 99 -33.29 12.39 7.66
CA SER A 99 -32.45 11.59 6.78
C SER A 99 -31.48 12.45 5.94
N HIS A 100 -31.92 13.65 5.55
CA HIS A 100 -31.09 14.61 4.82
C HIS A 100 -29.98 15.19 5.71
N GLU A 101 -30.34 15.58 6.93
CA GLU A 101 -29.37 16.13 7.88
C GLU A 101 -28.35 15.08 8.35
N ILE A 102 -28.74 13.80 8.49
CA ILE A 102 -27.82 12.70 8.73
C ILE A 102 -26.79 12.57 7.60
N ASP A 103 -27.24 12.64 6.35
CA ASP A 103 -26.34 12.54 5.19
C ASP A 103 -25.38 13.74 5.12
N GLY A 104 -25.90 14.95 5.36
CA GLY A 104 -25.11 16.18 5.46
C GLY A 104 -24.01 16.08 6.51
N TYR A 105 -24.38 15.64 7.71
CA TYR A 105 -23.43 15.45 8.81
C TYR A 105 -22.35 14.40 8.50
N LEU A 106 -22.73 13.23 8.00
CA LEU A 106 -21.79 12.18 7.60
C LEU A 106 -20.85 12.63 6.47
N THR A 107 -21.39 13.38 5.50
CA THR A 107 -20.61 13.97 4.40
C THR A 107 -19.59 14.99 4.92
N ALA A 108 -19.98 15.87 5.83
CA ALA A 108 -19.09 16.86 6.43
C ALA A 108 -17.96 16.18 7.22
N LEU A 109 -18.27 15.16 8.00
CA LEU A 109 -17.28 14.35 8.72
C LEU A 109 -16.30 13.65 7.76
N ALA A 110 -16.81 13.03 6.71
CA ALA A 110 -15.98 12.35 5.70
C ALA A 110 -14.98 13.31 5.05
N ARG A 111 -15.38 14.55 4.77
CA ARG A 111 -14.49 15.59 4.23
C ARG A 111 -13.36 15.95 5.22
N VAL A 112 -13.68 16.09 6.51
CA VAL A 112 -12.66 16.35 7.55
C VAL A 112 -11.70 15.16 7.69
N GLN A 113 -12.20 13.94 7.68
CA GLN A 113 -11.36 12.73 7.75
C GLN A 113 -10.43 12.62 6.52
N ALA A 114 -10.95 12.85 5.32
CA ALA A 114 -10.15 12.86 4.11
C ALA A 114 -9.06 13.95 4.14
N TRP A 115 -9.40 15.15 4.63
CA TRP A 115 -8.42 16.22 4.81
C TRP A 115 -7.34 15.85 5.82
N ARG A 116 -7.71 15.29 6.99
CA ARG A 116 -6.75 14.82 8.02
C ARG A 116 -5.81 13.77 7.46
N SER A 117 -6.33 12.80 6.71
CA SER A 117 -5.52 11.73 6.09
C SER A 117 -4.53 12.29 5.09
N ARG A 118 -4.97 13.18 4.19
CA ARG A 118 -4.07 13.86 3.22
C ARG A 118 -2.99 14.68 3.92
N ARG A 119 -3.35 15.44 4.95
CA ARG A 119 -2.39 16.24 5.73
C ARG A 119 -1.36 15.38 6.45
N ARG A 120 -1.79 14.25 7.03
CA ARG A 120 -0.89 13.29 7.66
C ARG A 120 0.12 12.73 6.65
N ILE A 121 -0.33 12.31 5.48
CA ILE A 121 0.55 11.81 4.41
C ILE A 121 1.54 12.90 3.98
N ALA A 122 1.06 14.12 3.70
CA ALA A 122 1.93 15.24 3.32
C ALA A 122 2.99 15.55 4.39
N LEU A 123 2.62 15.50 5.67
CA LEU A 123 3.57 15.69 6.78
C LEU A 123 4.62 14.57 6.83
N LEU A 124 4.21 13.32 6.66
CA LEU A 124 5.14 12.18 6.63
C LEU A 124 6.14 12.31 5.47
N HIS A 125 5.69 12.72 4.29
CA HIS A 125 6.60 12.99 3.16
C HIS A 125 7.58 14.13 3.48
N ALA A 126 7.09 15.24 4.02
CA ALA A 126 7.97 16.38 4.39
C ALA A 126 9.01 15.98 5.45
N LEU A 127 8.61 15.20 6.46
CA LEU A 127 9.53 14.70 7.48
C LEU A 127 10.57 13.74 6.90
N ARG A 128 10.16 12.86 6.00
CA ARG A 128 11.07 11.95 5.29
C ARG A 128 12.12 12.75 4.50
N ASP A 129 11.67 13.72 3.71
CA ASP A 129 12.53 14.47 2.82
C ASP A 129 13.53 15.33 3.64
N ASP A 130 13.08 15.96 4.73
CA ASP A 130 13.94 16.67 5.67
C ASP A 130 14.96 15.74 6.35
N ALA A 131 14.54 14.55 6.79
CA ALA A 131 15.43 13.56 7.39
C ALA A 131 16.51 13.08 6.42
N ILE A 132 16.14 12.80 5.15
CA ILE A 132 17.09 12.41 4.09
C ILE A 132 18.11 13.53 3.85
N ALA A 133 17.65 14.77 3.72
CA ALA A 133 18.52 15.92 3.49
C ALA A 133 19.50 16.15 4.65
N ARG A 134 19.03 16.08 5.89
CA ARG A 134 19.86 16.19 7.10
C ARG A 134 20.87 15.06 7.22
N LEU A 135 20.45 13.82 6.94
CA LEU A 135 21.34 12.66 6.96
C LEU A 135 22.46 12.82 5.93
N ALA A 136 22.13 13.23 4.70
CA ALA A 136 23.13 13.48 3.66
C ALA A 136 24.12 14.58 4.04
N LEU A 137 23.66 15.66 4.72
CA LEU A 137 24.52 16.70 5.23
C LEU A 137 25.45 16.19 6.33
N LEU A 138 24.92 15.44 7.30
CA LEU A 138 25.70 14.87 8.40
C LEU A 138 26.75 13.86 7.90
N LYS A 139 26.41 13.00 6.94
CA LYS A 139 27.37 12.07 6.31
C LYS A 139 28.52 12.84 5.68
N ARG A 140 28.24 13.92 4.92
CA ARG A 140 29.27 14.78 4.32
C ARG A 140 30.15 15.45 5.36
N GLN A 141 29.57 16.05 6.40
CA GLN A 141 30.33 16.72 7.47
C GLN A 141 31.23 15.76 8.24
N ARG A 142 30.76 14.53 8.48
CA ARG A 142 31.51 13.51 9.21
C ARG A 142 32.42 12.68 8.32
N ARG A 143 32.39 12.86 7.00
CA ARG A 143 33.13 12.08 6.01
C ARG A 143 32.89 10.59 6.14
N VAL A 144 31.65 10.17 6.40
CA VAL A 144 31.22 8.78 6.49
C VAL A 144 30.30 8.41 5.34
N GLN A 145 30.42 7.18 4.89
CA GLN A 145 29.58 6.59 3.84
C GLN A 145 29.09 5.23 4.31
N THR A 146 27.90 4.84 3.92
CA THR A 146 27.39 3.49 4.07
C THR A 146 27.71 2.67 2.80
N TYR A 147 27.54 1.36 2.87
CA TYR A 147 27.66 0.51 1.68
C TYR A 147 26.69 0.93 0.57
N ASP A 148 25.45 1.29 0.92
CA ASP A 148 24.47 1.80 -0.04
C ASP A 148 24.95 3.10 -0.71
N ASP A 149 25.57 4.00 0.03
CA ASP A 149 26.12 5.25 -0.54
C ASP A 149 27.20 4.96 -1.60
N LEU A 150 27.98 3.89 -1.42
CA LEU A 150 29.01 3.48 -2.39
C LEU A 150 28.36 2.95 -3.66
N VAL A 151 27.37 2.06 -3.52
CA VAL A 151 26.60 1.52 -4.66
C VAL A 151 25.88 2.65 -5.41
N ASP A 152 25.16 3.51 -4.67
CA ASP A 152 24.46 4.66 -5.24
C ASP A 152 25.42 5.62 -5.93
N GLY A 153 26.61 5.82 -5.38
CA GLY A 153 27.65 6.67 -5.96
C GLY A 153 28.11 6.16 -7.33
N VAL A 154 28.35 4.84 -7.47
CA VAL A 154 28.73 4.22 -8.73
C VAL A 154 27.57 4.26 -9.72
N ALA A 155 26.36 3.87 -9.31
CA ALA A 155 25.17 3.92 -10.16
C ALA A 155 24.90 5.34 -10.70
N HIS A 156 25.08 6.35 -9.87
CA HIS A 156 24.93 7.75 -10.27
C HIS A 156 26.04 8.23 -11.22
N ALA A 157 27.28 7.81 -10.99
CA ALA A 157 28.40 8.14 -11.88
C ALA A 157 28.22 7.55 -13.29
N LEU A 158 27.60 6.38 -13.39
CA LEU A 158 27.25 5.73 -14.67
C LEU A 158 26.08 6.41 -15.41
N GLN A 159 25.40 7.36 -14.79
CA GLN A 159 24.37 8.21 -15.43
C GLN A 159 24.92 9.62 -15.79
N GLY A 160 26.13 9.91 -15.40
CA GLY A 160 26.76 11.24 -15.59
C GLY A 160 27.39 11.40 -16.97
N ALA A 161 27.82 12.63 -17.27
CA ALA A 161 28.46 12.99 -18.55
C ALA A 161 29.80 12.26 -18.83
N GLN A 162 30.38 11.64 -17.81
CA GLN A 162 31.64 10.89 -17.94
C GLN A 162 31.46 9.36 -17.82
N ALA A 163 30.23 8.87 -17.96
CA ALA A 163 29.88 7.46 -17.79
C ALA A 163 30.73 6.56 -18.73
N ASP A 164 30.86 6.91 -20.02
CA ASP A 164 31.63 6.13 -20.99
C ASP A 164 33.11 6.04 -20.61
N ALA A 165 33.72 7.13 -20.15
CA ALA A 165 35.11 7.14 -19.69
C ALA A 165 35.29 6.26 -18.41
N LEU A 166 34.30 6.28 -17.51
CA LEU A 166 34.32 5.43 -16.33
C LEU A 166 34.24 3.96 -16.71
N VAL A 167 33.30 3.59 -17.61
CA VAL A 167 33.15 2.22 -18.11
C VAL A 167 34.39 1.73 -18.80
N ALA A 168 34.95 2.53 -19.70
CA ALA A 168 36.21 2.20 -20.41
C ALA A 168 37.36 1.92 -19.42
N ARG A 169 37.47 2.74 -18.36
CA ARG A 169 38.49 2.53 -17.32
C ARG A 169 38.25 1.25 -16.54
N LEU A 170 36.98 0.96 -16.14
CA LEU A 170 36.64 -0.25 -15.41
C LEU A 170 36.91 -1.50 -16.25
N ARG A 171 36.56 -1.50 -17.53
CA ARG A 171 36.84 -2.61 -18.47
C ARG A 171 38.33 -2.83 -18.72
N THR A 172 39.13 -1.78 -18.66
CA THR A 172 40.60 -1.92 -18.76
C THR A 172 41.16 -2.61 -17.52
N GLN A 173 40.56 -2.42 -16.37
CA GLN A 173 41.00 -2.99 -15.12
C GLN A 173 40.41 -4.38 -14.87
N TYR A 174 39.14 -4.58 -15.25
CA TYR A 174 38.37 -5.81 -15.04
C TYR A 174 37.72 -6.25 -16.35
N ALA A 175 38.28 -7.28 -16.98
CA ALA A 175 37.73 -7.82 -18.23
C ALA A 175 36.54 -8.76 -18.00
N ILE A 176 36.45 -9.37 -16.82
CA ILE A 176 35.45 -10.39 -16.50
C ILE A 176 34.82 -10.05 -15.15
N ALA A 177 33.51 -10.14 -15.05
CA ALA A 177 32.75 -10.09 -13.80
C ALA A 177 32.03 -11.41 -13.58
N LEU A 178 32.20 -11.99 -12.39
CA LEU A 178 31.42 -13.12 -11.90
C LEU A 178 30.59 -12.65 -10.70
N VAL A 179 29.28 -12.72 -10.83
CA VAL A 179 28.35 -12.34 -9.76
C VAL A 179 27.71 -13.61 -9.23
N ASP A 180 28.11 -14.00 -8.02
CA ASP A 180 27.52 -15.12 -7.30
C ASP A 180 26.30 -14.68 -6.50
N GLU A 181 25.40 -15.60 -6.20
CA GLU A 181 24.12 -15.34 -5.48
C GLU A 181 23.32 -14.21 -6.14
N PHE A 182 23.29 -14.19 -7.48
CA PHE A 182 22.69 -13.11 -8.25
C PHE A 182 21.21 -12.86 -7.92
N GLN A 183 20.47 -13.85 -7.41
CA GLN A 183 19.07 -13.68 -6.97
C GLN A 183 18.91 -12.68 -5.82
N ASP A 184 19.98 -12.34 -5.10
CA ASP A 184 19.96 -11.37 -4.02
C ASP A 184 20.36 -9.95 -4.45
N THR A 185 20.59 -9.77 -5.75
CA THR A 185 20.98 -8.50 -6.38
C THR A 185 19.78 -7.56 -6.50
N ASP A 186 19.97 -6.28 -6.18
CA ASP A 186 18.99 -5.23 -6.41
C ASP A 186 19.12 -4.56 -7.79
N ASP A 187 18.11 -3.78 -8.19
CA ASP A 187 18.07 -3.07 -9.48
C ASP A 187 19.28 -2.14 -9.71
N ARG A 188 19.82 -1.53 -8.64
CA ARG A 188 20.96 -0.60 -8.73
C ARG A 188 22.25 -1.37 -9.02
N GLN A 189 22.46 -2.46 -8.31
CA GLN A 189 23.59 -3.36 -8.52
C GLN A 189 23.54 -3.96 -9.92
N TRP A 190 22.36 -4.44 -10.36
CA TRP A 190 22.17 -4.92 -11.71
C TRP A 190 22.46 -3.85 -12.75
N SER A 191 21.97 -2.63 -12.56
CA SER A 191 22.27 -1.50 -13.46
C SER A 191 23.77 -1.25 -13.58
N ILE A 192 24.54 -1.38 -12.51
CA ILE A 192 26.01 -1.25 -12.55
C ILE A 192 26.60 -2.37 -13.38
N PHE A 193 26.30 -3.64 -13.10
CA PHE A 193 26.88 -4.78 -13.80
C PHE A 193 26.51 -4.80 -15.27
N SER A 194 25.25 -4.55 -15.62
CA SER A 194 24.77 -4.54 -17.00
C SER A 194 25.38 -3.42 -17.83
N ASN A 195 25.60 -2.23 -17.27
CA ASN A 195 26.25 -1.13 -17.96
C ASN A 195 27.76 -1.33 -18.13
N VAL A 196 28.42 -1.93 -17.15
CA VAL A 196 29.89 -2.10 -17.22
C VAL A 196 30.27 -3.35 -17.97
N PHE A 197 29.61 -4.47 -17.77
CA PHE A 197 30.04 -5.79 -18.27
C PHE A 197 29.02 -6.49 -19.16
N GLY A 198 27.79 -5.98 -19.27
CA GLY A 198 26.71 -6.58 -20.05
C GLY A 198 26.27 -5.71 -21.22
N GLU A 199 25.03 -5.98 -21.69
CA GLU A 199 24.38 -5.30 -22.81
C GLU A 199 23.55 -4.08 -22.39
N GLY A 200 23.93 -3.41 -21.29
CA GLY A 200 23.26 -2.19 -20.84
C GLY A 200 23.46 -1.01 -21.79
N PRO A 201 22.85 0.16 -21.51
CA PRO A 201 22.96 1.36 -22.35
C PRO A 201 24.38 1.82 -22.68
N LEU A 202 25.36 1.48 -21.86
CA LEU A 202 26.76 1.81 -22.04
C LEU A 202 27.60 0.65 -22.66
N ALA A 203 26.92 -0.36 -23.21
CA ALA A 203 27.61 -1.51 -23.86
C ALA A 203 28.59 -1.09 -24.96
N HIS A 204 28.29 0.02 -25.64
CA HIS A 204 29.13 0.59 -26.73
C HIS A 204 30.37 1.34 -26.24
N ALA A 205 30.52 1.56 -24.91
CA ALA A 205 31.69 2.29 -24.40
C ALA A 205 32.97 1.53 -24.71
N ALA A 206 34.05 2.30 -25.00
CA ALA A 206 35.36 1.75 -25.36
C ALA A 206 35.95 0.89 -24.22
N GLY A 207 36.91 0.06 -24.55
CA GLY A 207 37.65 -0.79 -23.62
C GLY A 207 37.77 -2.22 -24.12
N LEU A 208 38.22 -3.13 -23.22
CA LEU A 208 38.23 -4.56 -23.53
C LEU A 208 36.80 -5.06 -23.64
N GLU A 209 36.55 -6.02 -24.50
CA GLU A 209 35.26 -6.69 -24.59
C GLU A 209 34.98 -7.43 -23.27
N PRO A 210 33.96 -7.05 -22.54
CA PRO A 210 33.73 -7.59 -21.22
C PRO A 210 32.98 -8.93 -21.27
N ALA A 211 33.14 -9.75 -20.23
CA ALA A 211 32.30 -10.92 -20.00
C ALA A 211 31.64 -10.82 -18.64
N LEU A 212 30.33 -11.11 -18.60
CA LEU A 212 29.53 -11.11 -17.38
C LEU A 212 28.94 -12.51 -17.14
N PHE A 213 29.26 -13.11 -16.01
CA PHE A 213 28.73 -14.39 -15.59
C PHE A 213 27.82 -14.17 -14.36
N LEU A 214 26.58 -14.60 -14.46
CA LEU A 214 25.59 -14.54 -13.40
C LEU A 214 25.35 -15.95 -12.85
N ILE A 215 25.57 -16.13 -11.58
CA ILE A 215 25.43 -17.42 -10.91
C ILE A 215 24.38 -17.23 -9.80
N GLY A 216 23.32 -18.01 -9.84
CA GLY A 216 22.26 -17.90 -8.83
C GLY A 216 21.10 -18.87 -9.09
N ASP A 217 20.23 -18.98 -8.10
CA ASP A 217 19.02 -19.77 -8.16
C ASP A 217 17.84 -18.91 -7.67
N PRO A 218 16.86 -18.60 -8.53
CA PRO A 218 15.72 -17.76 -8.16
C PRO A 218 14.87 -18.38 -7.03
N LYS A 219 14.91 -19.70 -6.83
CA LYS A 219 14.22 -20.40 -5.74
C LYS A 219 14.87 -20.10 -4.37
N GLN A 220 16.11 -19.61 -4.35
CA GLN A 220 16.83 -19.23 -3.13
C GLN A 220 16.72 -17.73 -2.82
N ALA A 221 15.92 -16.95 -3.55
CA ALA A 221 15.70 -15.53 -3.33
C ALA A 221 14.88 -15.27 -2.05
N ILE A 222 15.53 -15.28 -0.89
CA ILE A 222 14.90 -15.07 0.43
C ILE A 222 15.24 -13.73 1.07
N TYR A 223 16.09 -12.91 0.45
CA TYR A 223 16.58 -11.64 1.00
C TYR A 223 15.85 -10.39 0.46
N GLY A 224 14.57 -10.53 0.04
CA GLY A 224 13.77 -9.39 -0.41
C GLY A 224 13.68 -8.24 0.62
N PHE A 225 13.75 -8.56 1.92
CA PHE A 225 13.79 -7.56 3.00
C PHE A 225 15.11 -6.77 3.09
N ARG A 226 16.15 -7.19 2.37
CA ARG A 226 17.45 -6.49 2.21
C ARG A 226 17.59 -5.79 0.86
N GLY A 227 16.55 -5.79 0.03
CA GLY A 227 16.56 -5.17 -1.28
C GLY A 227 16.80 -6.11 -2.46
N GLY A 228 17.09 -7.40 -2.22
CA GLY A 228 17.14 -8.40 -3.29
C GLY A 228 15.80 -8.49 -4.01
N ASP A 229 15.80 -8.44 -5.33
CA ASP A 229 14.59 -8.52 -6.15
C ASP A 229 14.69 -9.64 -7.19
N VAL A 230 13.92 -10.69 -6.97
CA VAL A 230 13.83 -11.81 -7.91
C VAL A 230 13.40 -11.39 -9.32
N ARG A 231 12.70 -10.25 -9.47
CA ARG A 231 12.35 -9.71 -10.80
C ARG A 231 13.57 -9.24 -11.55
N THR A 232 14.55 -8.66 -10.85
CA THR A 232 15.86 -8.29 -11.42
C THR A 232 16.57 -9.53 -11.96
N TYR A 233 16.57 -10.63 -11.21
CA TYR A 233 17.10 -11.91 -11.67
C TYR A 233 16.39 -12.40 -12.94
N LEU A 234 15.06 -12.44 -12.94
CA LEU A 234 14.27 -12.92 -14.07
C LEU A 234 14.47 -12.04 -15.32
N ALA A 235 14.56 -10.71 -15.15
CA ALA A 235 14.80 -9.79 -16.24
C ALA A 235 16.19 -9.99 -16.86
N ALA A 236 17.23 -10.19 -16.04
CA ALA A 236 18.57 -10.47 -16.49
C ALA A 236 18.66 -11.84 -17.20
N ALA A 237 17.97 -12.85 -16.69
CA ALA A 237 17.96 -14.20 -17.27
C ALA A 237 17.38 -14.23 -18.69
N VAL A 238 16.47 -13.30 -19.03
CA VAL A 238 15.90 -13.20 -20.41
C VAL A 238 16.95 -12.75 -21.42
N THR A 239 17.92 -11.93 -21.00
CA THR A 239 18.97 -11.40 -21.89
C THR A 239 20.25 -12.21 -21.86
N ALA A 240 20.43 -13.08 -20.87
CA ALA A 240 21.63 -13.89 -20.72
C ALA A 240 21.58 -15.18 -21.57
N GLU A 241 22.72 -15.60 -22.10
CA GLU A 241 22.86 -16.92 -22.68
C GLU A 241 22.91 -17.99 -21.57
N PRO A 242 22.06 -19.02 -21.61
CA PRO A 242 22.06 -20.05 -20.59
C PRO A 242 23.34 -20.90 -20.64
N ALA A 243 24.09 -20.93 -19.57
CA ALA A 243 25.22 -21.83 -19.41
C ALA A 243 24.73 -23.27 -19.07
N PRO A 244 25.54 -24.31 -19.32
CA PRO A 244 25.21 -25.67 -18.90
C PRO A 244 24.91 -25.73 -17.41
N PRO A 245 23.81 -26.39 -16.99
CA PRO A 245 23.43 -26.46 -15.58
C PRO A 245 24.45 -27.27 -14.78
N LEU A 246 24.66 -26.86 -13.53
CA LEU A 246 25.45 -27.63 -12.56
C LEU A 246 24.62 -28.83 -12.07
N SER A 247 24.73 -29.96 -12.76
CA SER A 247 23.89 -31.15 -12.51
C SER A 247 24.40 -32.06 -11.40
N HIS A 248 25.60 -31.81 -10.87
CA HIS A 248 26.21 -32.68 -9.84
C HIS A 248 26.31 -31.95 -8.50
N ASN A 249 25.79 -32.58 -7.47
CA ASN A 249 25.90 -32.09 -6.10
C ASN A 249 27.09 -32.80 -5.38
N PHE A 250 28.17 -32.06 -5.17
CA PHE A 250 29.36 -32.57 -4.43
C PHE A 250 29.34 -32.16 -2.94
N ARG A 251 28.35 -31.36 -2.51
CA ARG A 251 28.28 -30.82 -1.14
C ARG A 251 27.58 -31.78 -0.19
N SER A 252 26.49 -32.42 -0.62
CA SER A 252 25.60 -33.21 0.22
C SER A 252 25.85 -34.71 0.06
N ARG A 253 25.69 -35.47 1.16
CA ARG A 253 25.71 -36.93 1.10
C ARG A 253 24.49 -37.49 0.40
N PRO A 254 24.57 -38.62 -0.36
CA PRO A 254 23.45 -39.17 -1.10
C PRO A 254 22.18 -39.43 -0.26
N GLY A 255 22.32 -39.85 1.00
CA GLY A 255 21.19 -40.06 1.90
C GLY A 255 20.41 -38.78 2.26
N VAL A 256 21.09 -37.61 2.32
CA VAL A 256 20.46 -36.31 2.55
C VAL A 256 19.67 -35.91 1.30
N LEU A 257 20.24 -36.10 0.11
CA LEU A 257 19.55 -35.82 -1.16
C LEU A 257 18.30 -36.67 -1.30
N ALA A 258 18.39 -38.00 -1.05
CA ALA A 258 17.24 -38.89 -1.13
C ALA A 258 16.13 -38.52 -0.13
N ALA A 259 16.46 -38.05 1.07
CA ALA A 259 15.46 -37.58 2.04
C ALA A 259 14.77 -36.29 1.60
N ILE A 260 15.52 -35.35 1.02
CA ILE A 260 14.98 -34.11 0.49
C ILE A 260 14.08 -34.39 -0.70
N ASP A 261 14.51 -35.22 -1.66
CA ASP A 261 13.72 -35.60 -2.83
C ASP A 261 12.39 -36.26 -2.41
N ALA A 262 12.40 -37.14 -1.42
CA ALA A 262 11.19 -37.77 -0.92
C ALA A 262 10.21 -36.77 -0.29
N LEU A 263 10.71 -35.73 0.42
CA LEU A 263 9.88 -34.66 0.97
C LEU A 263 9.26 -33.80 -0.11
N TYR A 264 10.05 -33.38 -1.09
CA TYR A 264 9.57 -32.50 -2.16
C TYR A 264 8.64 -33.21 -3.15
N ALA A 265 8.88 -34.48 -3.44
CA ALA A 265 7.99 -35.29 -4.30
C ALA A 265 6.57 -35.40 -3.72
N GLN A 266 6.44 -35.43 -2.38
CA GLN A 266 5.12 -35.48 -1.72
C GLN A 266 4.47 -34.08 -1.60
N ALA A 267 5.26 -33.01 -1.60
CA ALA A 267 4.77 -31.65 -1.46
C ALA A 267 4.23 -31.04 -2.76
N GLY A 268 4.33 -31.76 -3.89
CA GLY A 268 3.86 -31.26 -5.19
C GLY A 268 4.66 -30.06 -5.72
N TYR A 269 5.88 -29.87 -5.26
CA TYR A 269 6.85 -28.95 -5.88
C TYR A 269 7.32 -29.58 -7.19
N SER A 270 6.43 -29.55 -8.17
CA SER A 270 6.78 -29.93 -9.53
C SER A 270 7.44 -28.76 -10.24
N ASP A 271 8.34 -29.11 -11.10
CA ASP A 271 9.05 -28.31 -12.09
C ASP A 271 8.20 -27.15 -12.65
N ALA A 272 8.39 -25.95 -12.13
CA ALA A 272 7.88 -24.69 -12.69
C ALA A 272 9.06 -23.87 -13.20
#